data_7ba9390b6095050c66c8cefdc97e1275
#
_entry.id   7ba9390b6095050c66c8cefdc97e1275
#
_cell.length_a   1.000
_cell.length_b   1.000
_cell.length_c   1.000
_cell.angle_alpha   90.00
_cell.angle_beta   90.00
_cell.angle_gamma   90.00
#
_symmetry.space_group_name_H-M   'P 1'
#
loop_
_entity.id
_entity.type
_entity.pdbx_description
1 polymer ?
#
loop_
_entity_poly.entity_id
_entity_poly.type
_entity_poly.pdbx_seq_one_letter_code
_entity_poly.pdbx_strand_id
1 'polypeptide(L)'
;MAWLSAFLLSGSALTSYAQTNSPIPERDSSSVSLFEYATKIPKRNKVFNLDLEMHAGFNADFFSGKLDEAAFRFRDVKIDVTGEVNDRLFYWYRQTLNGGYEGQALENLNESIEYAYIGYKLNERFTLTAGKQDVFYGGFEYDENPLLIYEYSDMNEYSLCYLTGIGLGYQPNESQEIRLQVTNSRMGSMEDEYGRLPEGFKKPRVPLFYTLNWNGNFLDELIHLRYSVSAAEQAQGKYMYSVFTGQSIEAGPVYAYFDVMYSRGKLDPLGLLTELTQPEVSGEEEPEPPVRMQNIDYLSLVGEIQYRFHPKWQLFAKGMYESASIYKAYDTYEKGKYRTAWGYQGGLEFYPMADDNLHIFLTAIGKKYNLSERAKALDASLDDTARLSIGFIYRLPLY
;
A
#
# COMPACT_ATOMS: atom_id res chain seq x y z
N MET A 1 35.04 30.54 13.02
CA MET A 1 34.28 29.47 13.68
C MET A 1 33.13 30.05 14.45
N ALA A 2 32.09 30.60 13.81
CA ALA A 2 30.91 31.17 14.46
C ALA A 2 29.73 31.33 13.48
N TRP A 3 29.47 30.28 12.68
CA TRP A 3 28.33 30.26 11.73
C TRP A 3 27.59 28.90 11.67
N LEU A 4 27.81 28.02 12.65
CA LEU A 4 27.17 26.67 12.69
C LEU A 4 26.11 26.50 13.80
N SER A 5 25.74 27.56 14.52
CA SER A 5 24.88 27.43 15.72
C SER A 5 23.50 28.04 15.60
N ALA A 6 23.02 28.41 14.41
CA ALA A 6 21.72 29.08 14.23
C ALA A 6 20.70 28.30 13.36
N PHE A 7 20.90 27.00 13.10
CA PHE A 7 19.99 26.22 12.26
C PHE A 7 19.26 25.06 12.99
N LEU A 8 19.28 25.06 14.32
CA LEU A 8 18.78 23.95 15.13
C LEU A 8 17.44 24.20 15.85
N LEU A 9 16.66 25.20 15.46
CA LEU A 9 15.36 25.45 16.11
C LEU A 9 14.30 25.95 15.12
N SER A 10 13.95 25.13 14.14
CA SER A 10 12.64 25.12 13.49
C SER A 10 12.46 23.78 12.74
N GLY A 11 12.53 22.70 13.47
CA GLY A 11 12.06 21.40 12.99
C GLY A 11 10.53 21.44 12.95
N SER A 12 9.93 21.85 11.83
CA SER A 12 8.61 21.37 11.49
C SER A 12 8.80 19.89 11.20
N ALA A 13 8.35 19.04 12.12
CA ALA A 13 8.31 17.61 11.95
C ALA A 13 7.68 17.32 10.59
N LEU A 14 8.47 16.69 9.69
CA LEU A 14 7.90 15.89 8.62
C LEU A 14 7.16 14.80 9.37
N THR A 15 5.86 14.94 9.53
CA THR A 15 5.02 13.83 9.93
C THR A 15 4.99 12.86 8.76
N SER A 16 6.08 12.08 8.60
CA SER A 16 5.91 10.78 7.99
C SER A 16 4.89 10.08 8.89
N TYR A 17 3.80 9.60 8.32
CA TYR A 17 2.88 8.71 9.01
C TYR A 17 3.53 7.33 9.19
N ALA A 18 4.82 7.28 9.56
CA ALA A 18 5.39 6.12 10.19
C ALA A 18 4.51 5.85 11.39
N GLN A 19 3.91 4.68 11.46
CA GLN A 19 2.98 4.29 12.52
C GLN A 19 3.54 4.78 13.86
N THR A 20 3.06 5.94 14.29
CA THR A 20 3.22 6.36 15.68
C THR A 20 2.60 5.24 16.52
N ASN A 21 3.02 5.08 17.75
CA ASN A 21 2.49 4.08 18.71
C ASN A 21 0.95 4.17 18.90
N SER A 22 0.26 4.95 18.10
CA SER A 22 -1.18 5.06 17.97
C SER A 22 -1.63 4.24 16.76
N PRO A 23 -2.48 3.23 16.95
CA PRO A 23 -3.07 2.44 15.86
C PRO A 23 -4.07 3.25 15.00
N ILE A 24 -4.27 4.52 15.30
CA ILE A 24 -5.07 5.48 14.56
C ILE A 24 -4.12 6.61 14.13
N PRO A 25 -4.12 7.06 12.85
CA PRO A 25 -3.33 8.18 12.40
C PRO A 25 -3.55 9.39 13.30
N GLU A 26 -2.49 9.94 13.86
CA GLU A 26 -2.61 11.18 14.62
C GLU A 26 -2.90 12.33 13.64
N ARG A 27 -3.96 13.07 13.96
CA ARG A 27 -4.23 14.33 13.30
C ARG A 27 -3.24 15.36 13.79
N ASP A 28 -2.62 16.12 12.88
CA ASP A 28 -1.81 17.25 13.27
C ASP A 28 -2.63 18.17 14.21
N SER A 29 -2.06 18.47 15.38
CA SER A 29 -2.69 19.31 16.41
C SER A 29 -2.93 20.75 15.95
N SER A 30 -2.28 21.19 14.87
CA SER A 30 -2.50 22.50 14.23
C SER A 30 -3.66 22.50 13.24
N SER A 31 -4.17 21.32 12.86
CA SER A 31 -5.27 21.17 11.88
C SER A 31 -6.60 21.53 12.52
N VAL A 32 -7.30 22.50 11.92
CA VAL A 32 -8.64 22.94 12.34
C VAL A 32 -9.69 22.36 11.40
N SER A 33 -10.69 21.66 11.95
CA SER A 33 -11.76 21.08 11.16
C SER A 33 -12.70 22.14 10.57
N LEU A 34 -13.43 21.79 9.51
CA LEU A 34 -14.47 22.66 8.94
C LEU A 34 -15.55 23.00 9.98
N PHE A 35 -15.89 22.05 10.85
CA PHE A 35 -16.82 22.28 11.95
C PHE A 35 -16.33 23.36 12.89
N GLU A 36 -15.08 23.29 13.34
CA GLU A 36 -14.47 24.29 14.23
C GLU A 36 -14.36 25.66 13.56
N TYR A 37 -13.99 25.66 12.27
CA TYR A 37 -13.90 26.88 11.49
C TYR A 37 -15.27 27.57 11.34
N ALA A 38 -16.32 26.82 11.04
CA ALA A 38 -17.68 27.33 10.81
C ALA A 38 -18.38 27.73 12.10
N THR A 39 -18.25 26.94 13.16
CA THR A 39 -18.98 27.18 14.43
C THR A 39 -18.21 28.03 15.44
N LYS A 40 -16.88 28.14 15.27
CA LYS A 40 -15.96 28.72 16.26
C LYS A 40 -15.96 27.99 17.60
N ILE A 41 -16.40 26.71 17.61
CA ILE A 41 -16.42 25.86 18.79
C ILE A 41 -15.26 24.87 18.70
N PRO A 42 -14.26 24.93 19.59
CA PRO A 42 -13.15 23.99 19.58
C PRO A 42 -13.63 22.56 19.87
N LYS A 43 -13.14 21.60 19.12
CA LYS A 43 -13.36 20.18 19.38
C LYS A 43 -12.62 19.78 20.64
N ARG A 44 -13.34 19.15 21.60
CA ARG A 44 -12.81 18.83 22.93
C ARG A 44 -12.59 17.34 23.16
N ASN A 45 -12.93 16.49 22.22
CA ASN A 45 -12.82 15.04 22.40
C ASN A 45 -12.25 14.36 21.14
N LYS A 46 -11.71 13.18 21.33
CA LYS A 46 -11.17 12.31 20.28
C LYS A 46 -12.15 11.19 19.88
N VAL A 47 -13.41 11.26 20.35
CA VAL A 47 -14.37 10.16 20.17
C VAL A 47 -14.78 9.99 18.71
N PHE A 48 -14.78 11.07 17.94
CA PHE A 48 -15.17 11.03 16.53
C PHE A 48 -14.35 12.04 15.73
N ASN A 49 -13.67 11.58 14.71
CA ASN A 49 -13.02 12.38 13.67
C ASN A 49 -13.57 11.96 12.33
N LEU A 50 -13.78 12.90 11.44
CA LEU A 50 -14.25 12.68 10.07
C LEU A 50 -13.38 13.50 9.13
N ASP A 51 -12.69 12.80 8.21
CA ASP A 51 -11.89 13.41 7.17
C ASP A 51 -12.43 13.01 5.79
N LEU A 52 -12.37 13.93 4.83
CA LEU A 52 -12.57 13.66 3.42
C LEU A 52 -11.21 13.77 2.72
N GLU A 53 -10.76 12.68 2.14
CA GLU A 53 -9.49 12.61 1.43
C GLU A 53 -9.73 12.63 -0.09
N MET A 54 -8.93 13.41 -0.81
CA MET A 54 -9.07 13.60 -2.24
C MET A 54 -7.71 13.64 -2.93
N HIS A 55 -7.55 12.84 -3.99
CA HIS A 55 -6.43 12.90 -4.91
C HIS A 55 -6.97 13.10 -6.33
N ALA A 56 -6.69 14.24 -6.93
CA ALA A 56 -7.17 14.57 -8.27
C ALA A 56 -6.10 15.31 -9.08
N GLY A 57 -6.13 15.14 -10.39
CA GLY A 57 -5.19 15.81 -11.27
C GLY A 57 -5.55 15.71 -12.74
N PHE A 58 -4.78 16.41 -13.56
CA PHE A 58 -4.71 16.23 -15.00
C PHE A 58 -3.56 15.28 -15.30
N ASN A 59 -3.89 14.14 -15.91
CA ASN A 59 -2.93 13.09 -16.26
C ASN A 59 -2.80 13.03 -17.79
N ALA A 60 -1.56 12.91 -18.27
CA ALA A 60 -1.26 12.58 -19.66
C ALA A 60 -0.54 11.23 -19.65
N ASP A 61 -1.22 10.19 -20.14
CA ASP A 61 -0.77 8.81 -20.16
C ASP A 61 -0.16 8.47 -21.53
N PHE A 62 0.96 7.75 -21.51
CA PHE A 62 1.71 7.36 -22.72
C PHE A 62 1.95 5.85 -22.72
N PHE A 63 1.73 5.20 -23.86
CA PHE A 63 2.07 3.80 -24.12
C PHE A 63 3.09 3.74 -25.27
N SER A 64 4.18 3.03 -25.07
CA SER A 64 5.28 2.92 -26.05
C SER A 64 5.74 4.29 -26.59
N GLY A 65 5.77 5.33 -25.73
CA GLY A 65 6.19 6.69 -26.06
C GLY A 65 5.17 7.51 -26.86
N LYS A 66 3.95 7.02 -27.08
CA LYS A 66 2.87 7.77 -27.72
C LYS A 66 1.83 8.17 -26.70
N LEU A 67 1.32 9.40 -26.80
CA LEU A 67 0.21 9.85 -26.00
C LEU A 67 -1.01 8.97 -26.30
N ASP A 68 -1.55 8.34 -25.27
CA ASP A 68 -2.78 7.55 -25.32
C ASP A 68 -3.99 8.42 -24.96
N GLU A 69 -3.98 8.97 -23.75
CA GLU A 69 -5.05 9.82 -23.26
C GLU A 69 -4.51 10.94 -22.37
N ALA A 70 -5.23 12.09 -22.36
CA ALA A 70 -4.98 13.17 -21.41
C ALA A 70 -6.30 13.68 -20.86
N ALA A 71 -6.50 13.58 -19.54
CA ALA A 71 -7.77 13.91 -18.90
C ALA A 71 -7.63 14.36 -17.44
N PHE A 72 -8.63 15.08 -16.93
CA PHE A 72 -8.80 15.29 -15.51
C PHE A 72 -9.43 14.05 -14.88
N ARG A 73 -8.81 13.55 -13.79
CA ARG A 73 -9.30 12.37 -13.08
C ARG A 73 -9.18 12.54 -11.59
N PHE A 74 -10.15 11.98 -10.86
CA PHE A 74 -9.95 11.63 -9.45
C PHE A 74 -9.32 10.25 -9.38
N ARG A 75 -8.19 10.15 -8.70
CA ARG A 75 -7.58 8.87 -8.37
C ARG A 75 -8.29 8.26 -7.15
N ASP A 76 -8.39 9.06 -6.08
CA ASP A 76 -8.98 8.65 -4.82
C ASP A 76 -9.93 9.72 -4.28
N VAL A 77 -11.07 9.29 -3.79
CA VAL A 77 -11.96 10.04 -2.91
C VAL A 77 -12.34 9.12 -1.77
N LYS A 78 -11.91 9.42 -0.54
CA LYS A 78 -12.13 8.54 0.61
C LYS A 78 -12.80 9.28 1.76
N ILE A 79 -13.63 8.55 2.50
CA ILE A 79 -14.09 8.96 3.83
C ILE A 79 -13.30 8.17 4.85
N ASP A 80 -12.73 8.89 5.82
CA ASP A 80 -11.98 8.33 6.93
C ASP A 80 -12.64 8.74 8.24
N VAL A 81 -13.05 7.77 9.04
CA VAL A 81 -13.71 7.97 10.34
C VAL A 81 -12.92 7.25 11.41
N THR A 82 -12.37 8.01 12.35
CA THR A 82 -11.59 7.46 13.46
C THR A 82 -12.13 7.95 14.80
N GLY A 83 -11.89 7.20 15.86
CA GLY A 83 -12.24 7.67 17.19
C GLY A 83 -11.73 6.83 18.33
N GLU A 84 -11.48 7.51 19.46
CA GLU A 84 -11.17 6.91 20.75
C GLU A 84 -12.40 7.04 21.67
N VAL A 85 -13.16 5.94 21.86
CA VAL A 85 -14.35 5.93 22.73
C VAL A 85 -13.98 6.18 24.20
N ASN A 86 -12.82 5.64 24.59
CA ASN A 86 -12.18 5.85 25.90
C ASN A 86 -10.69 5.52 25.76
N ASP A 87 -9.92 5.60 26.86
CA ASP A 87 -8.46 5.35 26.89
C ASP A 87 -8.03 3.97 26.37
N ARG A 88 -8.98 3.04 26.20
CA ARG A 88 -8.69 1.67 25.76
C ARG A 88 -9.36 1.27 24.47
N LEU A 89 -10.55 1.78 24.18
CA LEU A 89 -11.36 1.39 23.02
C LEU A 89 -11.29 2.45 21.94
N PHE A 90 -10.89 2.04 20.76
CA PHE A 90 -10.81 2.87 19.54
C PHE A 90 -11.38 2.11 18.34
N TYR A 91 -11.64 2.85 17.25
CA TYR A 91 -12.16 2.29 16.02
C TYR A 91 -11.66 3.06 14.81
N TRP A 92 -11.65 2.38 13.66
CA TRP A 92 -11.34 2.97 12.37
C TRP A 92 -12.27 2.42 11.29
N TYR A 93 -12.85 3.31 10.52
CA TYR A 93 -13.59 3.02 9.31
C TYR A 93 -13.07 3.90 8.18
N ARG A 94 -12.70 3.28 7.05
CA ARG A 94 -12.31 3.97 5.81
C ARG A 94 -13.01 3.33 4.64
N GLN A 95 -13.50 4.16 3.73
CA GLN A 95 -14.13 3.72 2.49
C GLN A 95 -13.73 4.61 1.32
N THR A 96 -13.32 3.99 0.20
CA THR A 96 -13.11 4.64 -1.08
C THR A 96 -14.46 4.88 -1.77
N LEU A 97 -14.78 6.13 -2.12
CA LEU A 97 -16.09 6.52 -2.68
C LEU A 97 -16.16 6.37 -4.20
N ASN A 98 -15.04 6.35 -4.89
CA ASN A 98 -14.93 6.16 -6.34
C ASN A 98 -14.43 4.76 -6.73
N GLY A 99 -14.43 3.81 -5.79
CA GLY A 99 -14.10 2.40 -6.01
C GLY A 99 -15.31 1.56 -6.39
N GLY A 100 -15.08 0.25 -6.58
CA GLY A 100 -16.15 -0.72 -6.80
C GLY A 100 -17.05 -0.88 -5.58
N TYR A 101 -18.30 -1.25 -5.82
CA TYR A 101 -19.31 -1.43 -4.76
C TYR A 101 -19.87 -2.85 -4.72
N GLU A 102 -19.14 -3.82 -5.30
CA GLU A 102 -19.55 -5.21 -5.27
C GLU A 102 -19.30 -5.84 -3.89
N GLY A 103 -20.19 -6.70 -3.47
CA GLY A 103 -20.07 -7.44 -2.23
C GLY A 103 -19.12 -8.60 -2.37
N GLN A 104 -18.13 -8.68 -1.52
CA GLN A 104 -17.14 -9.76 -1.52
C GLN A 104 -17.67 -11.01 -0.84
N ALA A 105 -17.66 -12.14 -1.55
CA ALA A 105 -18.38 -13.36 -1.16
C ALA A 105 -17.92 -14.00 0.17
N LEU A 106 -16.65 -13.88 0.55
CA LEU A 106 -16.14 -14.47 1.80
C LEU A 106 -16.35 -13.54 3.00
N GLU A 107 -16.02 -12.26 2.84
CA GLU A 107 -16.07 -11.27 3.93
C GLU A 107 -17.45 -10.64 4.11
N ASN A 108 -18.31 -10.77 3.09
CA ASN A 108 -19.66 -10.16 3.05
C ASN A 108 -19.63 -8.65 3.32
N LEU A 109 -18.58 -8.00 2.83
CA LEU A 109 -18.37 -6.56 2.87
C LEU A 109 -18.26 -6.01 1.44
N ASN A 110 -18.51 -4.73 1.27
CA ASN A 110 -18.26 -4.03 0.02
C ASN A 110 -16.72 -3.92 -0.20
N GLU A 111 -16.25 -4.13 -1.42
CA GLU A 111 -14.83 -4.10 -1.76
C GLU A 111 -14.17 -2.73 -1.50
N SER A 112 -14.93 -1.63 -1.62
CA SER A 112 -14.45 -0.27 -1.36
C SER A 112 -14.15 0.02 0.12
N ILE A 113 -14.58 -0.86 1.06
CA ILE A 113 -14.27 -0.71 2.48
C ILE A 113 -12.84 -1.20 2.74
N GLU A 114 -11.95 -0.30 3.12
CA GLU A 114 -10.57 -0.59 3.45
C GLU A 114 -10.42 -0.94 4.93
N TYR A 115 -10.95 -0.11 5.81
CA TYR A 115 -10.95 -0.34 7.25
C TYR A 115 -12.37 -0.42 7.81
N ALA A 116 -12.60 -1.40 8.65
CA ALA A 116 -13.81 -1.54 9.47
C ALA A 116 -13.46 -2.38 10.70
N TYR A 117 -12.72 -1.82 11.65
CA TYR A 117 -12.26 -2.55 12.82
C TYR A 117 -12.39 -1.77 14.12
N ILE A 118 -12.37 -2.51 15.21
CA ILE A 118 -12.22 -2.01 16.56
C ILE A 118 -10.89 -2.45 17.14
N GLY A 119 -10.29 -1.61 17.98
CA GLY A 119 -9.09 -1.93 18.72
C GLY A 119 -9.29 -1.75 20.23
N TYR A 120 -8.62 -2.59 21.01
CA TYR A 120 -8.70 -2.55 22.46
C TYR A 120 -7.31 -2.68 23.08
N LYS A 121 -6.88 -1.65 23.82
CA LYS A 121 -5.65 -1.64 24.61
C LYS A 121 -5.87 -2.48 25.87
N LEU A 122 -5.37 -3.73 25.90
CA LEU A 122 -5.45 -4.61 27.06
C LEU A 122 -4.70 -4.01 28.24
N ASN A 123 -3.54 -3.43 27.97
CA ASN A 123 -2.72 -2.63 28.87
C ASN A 123 -1.77 -1.74 28.04
N GLU A 124 -0.79 -1.09 28.65
CA GLU A 124 0.18 -0.20 28.00
C GLU A 124 1.05 -0.88 26.93
N ARG A 125 1.14 -2.22 26.93
CA ARG A 125 2.01 -2.99 26.03
C ARG A 125 1.27 -3.86 25.04
N PHE A 126 0.01 -4.18 25.27
CA PHE A 126 -0.75 -5.10 24.44
C PHE A 126 -2.00 -4.44 23.87
N THR A 127 -2.12 -4.49 22.56
CA THR A 127 -3.30 -4.01 21.82
C THR A 127 -3.87 -5.14 20.97
N LEU A 128 -5.17 -5.33 21.04
CA LEU A 128 -5.93 -6.28 20.22
C LEU A 128 -6.74 -5.50 19.19
N THR A 129 -6.76 -5.96 17.94
CA THR A 129 -7.62 -5.43 16.87
C THR A 129 -8.49 -6.53 16.29
N ALA A 130 -9.70 -6.20 15.85
CA ALA A 130 -10.62 -7.15 15.24
C ALA A 130 -11.52 -6.46 14.21
N GLY A 131 -11.62 -7.03 13.02
CA GLY A 131 -12.37 -6.51 11.89
C GLY A 131 -11.55 -6.49 10.61
N LYS A 132 -11.99 -5.73 9.61
CA LYS A 132 -11.25 -5.52 8.36
C LYS A 132 -10.17 -4.47 8.58
N GLN A 133 -8.93 -4.84 8.36
CA GLN A 133 -7.74 -4.04 8.64
C GLN A 133 -6.63 -4.34 7.64
N ASP A 134 -5.61 -3.48 7.59
CA ASP A 134 -4.42 -3.73 6.80
C ASP A 134 -3.72 -5.02 7.22
N VAL A 135 -3.15 -5.72 6.27
CA VAL A 135 -2.23 -6.83 6.55
C VAL A 135 -0.95 -6.23 7.15
N PHE A 136 -0.48 -6.80 8.26
CA PHE A 136 0.72 -6.27 8.94
C PHE A 136 2.02 -6.56 8.17
N TYR A 137 2.05 -6.15 6.90
CA TYR A 137 3.28 -6.21 6.10
C TYR A 137 4.34 -5.26 6.67
N GLY A 138 5.59 -5.52 6.33
CA GLY A 138 6.68 -4.57 6.50
C GLY A 138 6.86 -3.72 5.24
N GLY A 139 7.83 -2.81 5.27
CA GLY A 139 8.11 -1.89 4.17
C GLY A 139 7.54 -0.50 4.40
N PHE A 140 8.20 0.50 3.86
CA PHE A 140 7.81 1.89 4.00
C PHE A 140 6.85 2.33 2.91
N GLU A 141 6.97 1.82 1.68
CA GLU A 141 5.97 2.05 0.65
C GLU A 141 4.58 1.52 1.08
N TYR A 142 4.54 0.41 1.81
CA TYR A 142 3.29 -0.16 2.31
C TYR A 142 2.71 0.63 3.50
N ASP A 143 3.57 1.13 4.39
CA ASP A 143 3.17 1.92 5.57
C ASP A 143 2.71 3.33 5.21
N GLU A 144 3.09 3.84 4.03
CA GLU A 144 2.71 5.18 3.61
C GLU A 144 1.21 5.29 3.34
N ASN A 145 0.63 6.46 3.62
CA ASN A 145 -0.79 6.70 3.31
C ASN A 145 -1.02 6.49 1.80
N PRO A 146 -1.92 5.58 1.38
CA PRO A 146 -2.20 5.33 -0.03
C PRO A 146 -2.53 6.57 -0.86
N LEU A 147 -3.08 7.61 -0.22
CA LEU A 147 -3.38 8.89 -0.85
C LEU A 147 -2.14 9.59 -1.40
N LEU A 148 -0.97 9.41 -0.75
CA LEU A 148 0.30 10.07 -1.07
C LEU A 148 1.12 9.30 -2.12
N ILE A 149 0.79 8.05 -2.41
CA ILE A 149 1.51 7.23 -3.37
C ILE A 149 1.05 7.54 -4.80
N TYR A 150 1.94 7.99 -5.66
CA TYR A 150 1.64 8.27 -7.07
C TYR A 150 1.64 7.02 -7.94
N GLU A 151 2.51 6.04 -7.65
CA GLU A 151 2.57 4.73 -8.31
C GLU A 151 3.19 3.71 -7.35
N TYR A 152 2.55 2.56 -7.23
CA TYR A 152 3.03 1.46 -6.40
C TYR A 152 4.00 0.54 -7.14
N SER A 153 4.83 -0.16 -6.39
CA SER A 153 5.51 -1.38 -6.84
C SER A 153 4.50 -2.51 -7.08
N ASP A 154 4.87 -3.50 -7.92
CA ASP A 154 3.98 -4.63 -8.23
C ASP A 154 3.51 -5.36 -6.95
N MET A 155 4.42 -5.54 -5.98
CA MET A 155 4.06 -6.24 -4.75
C MET A 155 3.03 -5.48 -3.93
N ASN A 156 3.11 -4.15 -3.85
CA ASN A 156 2.14 -3.36 -3.10
C ASN A 156 0.85 -3.10 -3.88
N GLU A 157 0.91 -2.99 -5.21
CA GLU A 157 -0.28 -2.78 -6.05
C GLU A 157 -1.19 -4.01 -6.07
N TYR A 158 -0.61 -5.22 -6.18
CA TYR A 158 -1.38 -6.45 -6.44
C TYR A 158 -1.46 -7.40 -5.24
N SER A 159 -0.82 -7.09 -4.10
CA SER A 159 -1.00 -7.89 -2.88
C SER A 159 -2.31 -7.54 -2.19
N LEU A 160 -2.89 -8.53 -1.50
CA LEU A 160 -4.06 -8.31 -0.64
C LEU A 160 -3.68 -7.39 0.52
N CYS A 161 -4.24 -6.18 0.55
CA CYS A 161 -3.90 -5.16 1.54
C CYS A 161 -4.83 -5.13 2.74
N TYR A 162 -6.14 -5.33 2.55
CA TYR A 162 -7.16 -5.18 3.59
C TYR A 162 -7.95 -6.46 3.76
N LEU A 163 -7.81 -7.12 4.91
CA LEU A 163 -8.41 -8.41 5.20
C LEU A 163 -9.10 -8.42 6.57
N THR A 164 -10.18 -9.18 6.67
CA THR A 164 -10.91 -9.35 7.93
C THR A 164 -10.23 -10.40 8.82
N GLY A 165 -9.97 -10.04 10.07
CA GLY A 165 -9.34 -10.92 11.03
C GLY A 165 -9.09 -10.29 12.38
N ILE A 166 -8.09 -10.81 13.08
CA ILE A 166 -7.64 -10.34 14.40
C ILE A 166 -6.14 -10.06 14.38
N GLY A 167 -5.74 -9.00 15.08
CA GLY A 167 -4.35 -8.62 15.28
C GLY A 167 -4.02 -8.47 16.76
N LEU A 168 -2.78 -8.78 17.13
CA LEU A 168 -2.23 -8.56 18.47
C LEU A 168 -0.91 -7.80 18.32
N GLY A 169 -0.87 -6.58 18.84
CA GLY A 169 0.35 -5.78 19.00
C GLY A 169 0.96 -5.97 20.38
N TYR A 170 2.27 -6.15 20.43
CA TYR A 170 3.07 -6.15 21.66
C TYR A 170 4.19 -5.14 21.56
N GLN A 171 4.19 -4.16 22.45
CA GLN A 171 5.17 -3.09 22.54
C GLN A 171 6.05 -3.29 23.78
N PRO A 172 7.23 -3.96 23.67
CA PRO A 172 8.12 -4.18 24.80
C PRO A 172 8.70 -2.88 25.38
N ASN A 173 8.91 -1.87 24.53
CA ASN A 173 9.38 -0.52 24.89
C ASN A 173 8.92 0.48 23.80
N GLU A 174 9.25 1.76 23.96
CA GLU A 174 8.81 2.85 23.08
C GLU A 174 9.35 2.74 21.63
N SER A 175 10.49 2.07 21.43
CA SER A 175 11.15 1.96 20.13
C SER A 175 10.93 0.62 19.42
N GLN A 176 10.20 -0.33 20.00
CA GLN A 176 10.03 -1.68 19.45
C GLN A 176 8.58 -2.12 19.49
N GLU A 177 8.10 -2.71 18.42
CA GLU A 177 6.78 -3.31 18.33
C GLU A 177 6.86 -4.67 17.63
N ILE A 178 6.13 -5.66 18.11
CA ILE A 178 5.91 -6.96 17.47
C ILE A 178 4.42 -7.12 17.26
N ARG A 179 4.00 -7.44 16.05
CA ARG A 179 2.60 -7.62 15.68
C ARG A 179 2.37 -9.02 15.12
N LEU A 180 1.33 -9.68 15.61
CA LEU A 180 0.84 -10.96 15.12
C LEU A 180 -0.55 -10.77 14.54
N GLN A 181 -0.83 -11.35 13.39
CA GLN A 181 -2.13 -11.23 12.75
C GLN A 181 -2.58 -12.57 12.16
N VAL A 182 -3.87 -12.84 12.26
CA VAL A 182 -4.56 -13.95 11.58
C VAL A 182 -5.79 -13.37 10.90
N THR A 183 -5.82 -13.43 9.57
CA THR A 183 -6.93 -12.93 8.75
C THR A 183 -7.44 -14.00 7.79
N ASN A 184 -8.50 -13.71 7.05
CA ASN A 184 -8.83 -14.44 5.85
C ASN A 184 -7.68 -14.35 4.83
N SER A 185 -7.49 -15.37 3.97
CA SER A 185 -6.46 -15.33 2.92
C SER A 185 -6.97 -14.79 1.58
N ARG A 186 -8.20 -14.28 1.54
CA ARG A 186 -8.85 -13.62 0.40
C ARG A 186 -10.11 -12.90 0.88
N MET A 187 -10.67 -12.05 0.04
CA MET A 187 -11.90 -11.31 0.32
C MET A 187 -13.12 -11.93 -0.36
N GLY A 188 -12.98 -12.31 -1.61
CA GLY A 188 -14.02 -12.88 -2.46
C GLY A 188 -14.06 -14.40 -2.50
N SER A 189 -14.70 -14.96 -3.52
CA SER A 189 -14.68 -16.40 -3.82
C SER A 189 -13.29 -16.84 -4.31
N MET A 190 -13.08 -18.13 -4.50
CA MET A 190 -11.83 -18.63 -5.10
C MET A 190 -11.71 -18.21 -6.56
N GLU A 191 -12.84 -18.18 -7.24
CA GLU A 191 -12.98 -17.81 -8.64
C GLU A 191 -12.69 -16.30 -8.83
N ASP A 192 -13.15 -15.44 -7.92
CA ASP A 192 -12.86 -14.00 -7.94
C ASP A 192 -11.36 -13.73 -7.75
N GLU A 193 -10.73 -14.47 -6.82
CA GLU A 193 -9.32 -14.24 -6.44
C GLU A 193 -8.33 -14.87 -7.40
N TYR A 194 -8.58 -16.10 -7.82
CA TYR A 194 -7.62 -16.90 -8.57
C TYR A 194 -8.10 -17.27 -9.98
N GLY A 195 -9.27 -16.85 -10.40
CA GLY A 195 -9.86 -17.30 -11.63
C GLY A 195 -10.08 -18.82 -11.61
N ARG A 196 -9.80 -19.49 -12.71
CA ARG A 196 -9.94 -20.94 -12.83
C ARG A 196 -8.74 -21.65 -12.19
N LEU A 197 -9.03 -22.60 -11.28
CA LEU A 197 -7.98 -23.37 -10.61
C LEU A 197 -7.37 -24.45 -11.53
N PRO A 198 -6.05 -24.69 -11.43
CA PRO A 198 -5.42 -25.81 -12.12
C PRO A 198 -5.97 -27.15 -11.64
N GLU A 199 -5.83 -28.19 -12.48
CA GLU A 199 -6.27 -29.55 -12.13
C GLU A 199 -5.60 -30.04 -10.83
N GLY A 200 -6.39 -30.66 -9.96
CA GLY A 200 -5.93 -31.18 -8.66
C GLY A 200 -5.85 -30.14 -7.54
N PHE A 201 -6.08 -28.84 -7.81
CA PHE A 201 -6.19 -27.84 -6.77
C PHE A 201 -7.63 -27.78 -6.23
N LYS A 202 -7.77 -27.65 -4.93
CA LYS A 202 -9.08 -27.61 -4.25
C LYS A 202 -9.16 -26.39 -3.33
N LYS A 203 -10.36 -25.84 -3.20
CA LYS A 203 -10.66 -24.76 -2.28
C LYS A 203 -10.27 -25.13 -0.84
N PRO A 204 -9.53 -24.28 -0.10
CA PRO A 204 -9.22 -24.50 1.30
C PRO A 204 -10.50 -24.41 2.13
N ARG A 205 -10.60 -25.23 3.18
CA ARG A 205 -11.76 -25.21 4.10
C ARG A 205 -11.69 -24.05 5.08
N VAL A 206 -10.48 -23.67 5.46
CA VAL A 206 -10.20 -22.59 6.41
C VAL A 206 -9.12 -21.70 5.79
N PRO A 207 -9.52 -20.71 4.94
CA PRO A 207 -8.59 -19.88 4.21
C PRO A 207 -8.01 -18.80 5.12
N LEU A 208 -6.88 -19.09 5.78
CA LEU A 208 -6.24 -18.17 6.71
C LEU A 208 -4.91 -17.66 6.17
N PHE A 209 -4.62 -16.42 6.57
CA PHE A 209 -3.37 -15.72 6.36
C PHE A 209 -2.77 -15.34 7.71
N TYR A 210 -1.53 -15.69 7.91
CA TYR A 210 -0.77 -15.46 9.13
C TYR A 210 0.35 -14.47 8.85
N THR A 211 0.49 -13.44 9.68
CA THR A 211 1.57 -12.45 9.57
C THR A 211 2.23 -12.24 10.91
N LEU A 212 3.54 -12.23 10.90
CA LEU A 212 4.41 -11.74 11.98
C LEU A 212 5.13 -10.52 11.47
N ASN A 213 4.98 -9.39 12.16
CA ASN A 213 5.65 -8.13 11.85
C ASN A 213 6.48 -7.68 13.04
N TRP A 214 7.60 -7.02 12.76
CA TRP A 214 8.44 -6.33 13.74
C TRP A 214 8.79 -4.94 13.22
N ASN A 215 8.56 -3.94 14.05
CA ASN A 215 8.90 -2.55 13.84
C ASN A 215 9.91 -2.10 14.88
N GLY A 216 10.96 -1.42 14.46
CA GLY A 216 12.00 -0.91 15.34
C GLY A 216 12.46 0.48 14.93
N ASN A 217 12.62 1.37 15.91
CA ASN A 217 13.14 2.72 15.73
C ASN A 217 14.45 2.83 16.52
N PHE A 218 15.47 3.45 15.93
CA PHE A 218 16.83 3.47 16.45
C PHE A 218 17.46 4.86 16.29
N LEU A 219 18.48 5.15 17.11
CA LEU A 219 19.29 6.36 17.06
C LEU A 219 18.45 7.65 17.12
N ASP A 220 17.58 7.74 18.13
CA ASP A 220 16.69 8.88 18.33
C ASP A 220 15.83 9.17 17.09
N GLU A 221 15.13 8.14 16.58
CA GLU A 221 14.24 8.15 15.41
C GLU A 221 14.95 8.43 14.06
N LEU A 222 16.28 8.35 13.99
CA LEU A 222 17.01 8.52 12.74
C LEU A 222 16.83 7.34 11.78
N ILE A 223 16.73 6.12 12.31
CA ILE A 223 16.62 4.88 11.52
C ILE A 223 15.36 4.13 11.95
N HIS A 224 14.55 3.75 10.98
CA HIS A 224 13.37 2.92 11.20
C HIS A 224 13.46 1.62 10.39
N LEU A 225 13.03 0.52 10.98
CA LEU A 225 12.96 -0.80 10.36
C LEU A 225 11.53 -1.33 10.43
N ARG A 226 11.05 -1.94 9.32
CA ARG A 226 9.71 -2.51 9.18
C ARG A 226 9.82 -3.86 8.48
N TYR A 227 9.74 -4.95 9.22
CA TYR A 227 9.97 -6.30 8.70
C TYR A 227 8.77 -7.19 8.97
N SER A 228 8.40 -8.01 7.98
CA SER A 228 7.38 -9.03 8.17
C SER A 228 7.69 -10.32 7.42
N VAL A 229 7.11 -11.40 7.93
CA VAL A 229 7.00 -12.69 7.26
C VAL A 229 5.55 -13.15 7.31
N SER A 230 5.05 -13.72 6.21
CA SER A 230 3.66 -14.12 6.10
C SER A 230 3.52 -15.49 5.43
N ALA A 231 2.40 -16.16 5.75
CA ALA A 231 2.01 -17.42 5.12
C ALA A 231 0.49 -17.47 4.92
N ALA A 232 0.04 -17.80 3.70
CA ALA A 232 -1.38 -17.93 3.35
C ALA A 232 -1.67 -19.27 2.69
N GLU A 233 -2.77 -19.91 3.07
CA GLU A 233 -3.28 -21.07 2.35
C GLU A 233 -4.05 -20.62 1.11
N GLN A 234 -3.43 -20.76 -0.07
CA GLN A 234 -4.03 -20.40 -1.36
C GLN A 234 -5.03 -21.47 -1.85
N ALA A 235 -4.69 -22.75 -1.72
CA ALA A 235 -5.55 -23.89 -2.00
C ALA A 235 -5.26 -24.96 -0.97
N GLN A 236 -6.10 -26.00 -0.87
CA GLN A 236 -5.98 -27.03 0.15
C GLN A 236 -4.57 -27.64 0.21
N GLY A 237 -3.83 -27.39 1.29
CA GLY A 237 -2.45 -27.82 1.48
C GLY A 237 -1.42 -27.12 0.56
N LYS A 238 -1.78 -26.01 -0.07
CA LYS A 238 -0.92 -25.20 -0.95
C LYS A 238 -0.76 -23.81 -0.38
N TYR A 239 0.46 -23.43 -0.06
CA TYR A 239 0.76 -22.19 0.64
C TYR A 239 1.53 -21.21 -0.23
N MET A 240 1.27 -19.93 0.02
CA MET A 240 2.11 -18.81 -0.35
C MET A 240 2.90 -18.37 0.87
N TYR A 241 4.11 -17.89 0.65
CA TYR A 241 4.96 -17.25 1.67
C TYR A 241 5.43 -15.91 1.15
N SER A 242 5.48 -14.91 2.02
CA SER A 242 6.05 -13.60 1.67
C SER A 242 6.94 -13.05 2.79
N VAL A 243 7.90 -12.23 2.37
CA VAL A 243 8.84 -11.50 3.23
C VAL A 243 8.89 -10.07 2.74
N PHE A 244 8.60 -9.12 3.62
CA PHE A 244 8.71 -7.71 3.36
C PHE A 244 9.69 -7.11 4.36
N THR A 245 10.64 -6.34 3.88
CA THR A 245 11.59 -5.62 4.73
C THR A 245 11.74 -4.19 4.25
N GLY A 246 11.70 -3.24 5.17
CA GLY A 246 11.89 -1.83 4.89
C GLY A 246 12.88 -1.21 5.86
N GLN A 247 13.71 -0.33 5.33
CA GLN A 247 14.64 0.49 6.08
C GLN A 247 14.49 1.94 5.67
N SER A 248 14.29 2.85 6.63
CA SER A 248 14.29 4.28 6.35
C SER A 248 15.26 5.06 7.22
N ILE A 249 15.62 6.23 6.71
CA ILE A 249 16.44 7.24 7.39
C ILE A 249 15.68 8.56 7.33
N GLU A 250 15.55 9.22 8.49
CA GLU A 250 14.99 10.55 8.61
C GLU A 250 16.07 11.51 9.17
N ALA A 251 16.65 12.33 8.29
CA ALA A 251 17.78 13.20 8.62
C ALA A 251 17.51 14.66 8.24
N GLY A 252 16.87 15.40 9.13
CA GLY A 252 16.50 16.81 8.91
C GLY A 252 15.57 16.96 7.70
N PRO A 253 15.98 17.65 6.61
CA PRO A 253 15.12 17.86 5.45
C PRO A 253 15.06 16.65 4.51
N VAL A 254 15.75 15.55 4.81
CA VAL A 254 15.86 14.36 3.96
C VAL A 254 15.18 13.19 4.64
N TYR A 255 14.24 12.58 3.93
CA TYR A 255 13.70 11.26 4.22
C TYR A 255 14.05 10.31 3.07
N ALA A 256 14.47 9.10 3.38
CA ALA A 256 14.74 8.10 2.37
C ALA A 256 14.41 6.71 2.90
N TYR A 257 13.89 5.82 2.04
CA TYR A 257 13.68 4.43 2.38
C TYR A 257 14.13 3.47 1.27
N PHE A 258 14.32 2.22 1.67
CA PHE A 258 14.57 1.11 0.78
C PHE A 258 13.83 -0.14 1.25
N ASP A 259 12.98 -0.68 0.38
CA ASP A 259 12.17 -1.86 0.63
C ASP A 259 12.60 -3.03 -0.24
N VAL A 260 12.55 -4.23 0.33
CA VAL A 260 12.70 -5.51 -0.38
C VAL A 260 11.47 -6.36 -0.07
N MET A 261 10.71 -6.71 -1.10
CA MET A 261 9.52 -7.51 -0.99
C MET A 261 9.64 -8.75 -1.88
N TYR A 262 9.40 -9.90 -1.28
CA TYR A 262 9.45 -11.19 -1.97
C TYR A 262 8.23 -12.03 -1.63
N SER A 263 7.63 -12.64 -2.65
CA SER A 263 6.53 -13.58 -2.49
C SER A 263 6.76 -14.84 -3.32
N ARG A 264 6.38 -15.99 -2.78
CA ARG A 264 6.41 -17.29 -3.47
C ARG A 264 5.11 -18.05 -3.23
N GLY A 265 4.36 -18.30 -4.30
CA GLY A 265 3.07 -18.98 -4.24
C GLY A 265 3.05 -20.29 -5.03
N LYS A 266 2.21 -21.23 -4.58
CA LYS A 266 1.85 -22.42 -5.35
C LYS A 266 0.89 -22.09 -6.48
N LEU A 267 0.00 -21.12 -6.27
CA LEU A 267 -0.73 -20.39 -7.30
C LEU A 267 -0.06 -19.02 -7.47
N ASP A 268 -0.21 -18.43 -8.63
CA ASP A 268 0.26 -17.08 -8.91
C ASP A 268 -0.37 -16.08 -7.93
N PRO A 269 0.40 -15.52 -6.95
CA PRO A 269 -0.18 -14.73 -5.88
C PRO A 269 -0.68 -13.35 -6.33
N LEU A 270 -0.06 -12.77 -7.36
CA LEU A 270 -0.42 -11.43 -7.86
C LEU A 270 -1.27 -11.48 -9.15
N GLY A 271 -1.33 -12.61 -9.84
CA GLY A 271 -2.04 -12.74 -11.11
C GLY A 271 -1.26 -12.30 -12.35
N LEU A 272 -0.22 -11.50 -12.17
CA LEU A 272 0.49 -10.83 -13.26
C LEU A 272 1.07 -11.76 -14.32
N LEU A 273 1.62 -12.92 -13.95
CA LEU A 273 2.10 -13.88 -14.95
C LEU A 273 0.97 -14.65 -15.59
N THR A 274 -0.11 -14.89 -14.86
CA THR A 274 -1.32 -15.52 -15.40
C THR A 274 -1.92 -14.67 -16.51
N GLU A 275 -2.14 -13.41 -16.27
CA GLU A 275 -2.67 -12.44 -17.24
C GLU A 275 -1.71 -12.23 -18.41
N LEU A 276 -0.41 -12.11 -18.14
CA LEU A 276 0.61 -11.91 -19.15
C LEU A 276 0.70 -13.04 -20.18
N THR A 277 0.53 -14.29 -19.73
CA THR A 277 0.72 -15.49 -20.59
C THR A 277 -0.58 -16.08 -21.13
N GLN A 278 -1.71 -15.61 -20.64
CA GLN A 278 -3.04 -16.03 -21.05
C GLN A 278 -3.94 -14.80 -21.19
N PRO A 279 -3.65 -13.89 -22.13
CA PRO A 279 -4.46 -12.68 -22.33
C PRO A 279 -5.88 -13.06 -22.74
N GLU A 280 -6.86 -12.29 -22.33
CA GLU A 280 -8.24 -12.46 -22.75
C GLU A 280 -8.36 -12.39 -24.26
N VAL A 281 -9.09 -13.32 -24.85
CA VAL A 281 -9.35 -13.34 -26.30
C VAL A 281 -10.44 -12.31 -26.58
N SER A 282 -10.06 -11.21 -27.23
CA SER A 282 -11.00 -10.16 -27.62
C SER A 282 -12.02 -10.71 -28.61
N GLY A 283 -13.32 -10.66 -28.28
CA GLY A 283 -14.43 -10.99 -29.18
C GLY A 283 -15.34 -12.13 -28.73
N GLU A 284 -15.08 -12.77 -27.60
CA GLU A 284 -16.03 -13.70 -26.96
C GLU A 284 -17.00 -12.94 -26.06
N GLU A 285 -18.29 -13.27 -26.11
CA GLU A 285 -19.32 -12.59 -25.32
C GLU A 285 -19.15 -12.83 -23.79
N GLU A 286 -18.55 -13.95 -23.39
CA GLU A 286 -18.14 -14.27 -21.99
C GLU A 286 -16.86 -15.13 -22.05
N PRO A 287 -15.66 -14.52 -22.05
CA PRO A 287 -14.42 -15.28 -22.06
C PRO A 287 -14.28 -16.08 -20.74
N GLU A 288 -13.92 -17.35 -20.84
CA GLU A 288 -13.59 -18.12 -19.63
C GLU A 288 -12.36 -17.49 -18.94
N PRO A 289 -12.40 -17.31 -17.60
CA PRO A 289 -11.26 -16.77 -16.88
C PRO A 289 -10.01 -17.65 -17.08
N PRO A 290 -8.80 -17.05 -17.13
CA PRO A 290 -7.57 -17.80 -17.34
C PRO A 290 -7.33 -18.82 -16.23
N VAL A 291 -6.64 -19.91 -16.54
CA VAL A 291 -6.23 -20.90 -15.53
C VAL A 291 -5.07 -20.33 -14.74
N ARG A 292 -5.22 -20.17 -13.43
CA ARG A 292 -4.19 -19.58 -12.56
C ARG A 292 -2.86 -20.34 -12.68
N MET A 293 -1.79 -19.60 -13.00
CA MET A 293 -0.45 -20.19 -13.11
C MET A 293 0.07 -20.72 -11.78
N GLN A 294 1.04 -21.64 -11.87
CA GLN A 294 1.57 -22.35 -10.71
C GLN A 294 3.06 -22.03 -10.49
N ASN A 295 3.49 -22.18 -9.22
CA ASN A 295 4.89 -22.12 -8.83
C ASN A 295 5.56 -20.78 -9.16
N ILE A 296 4.90 -19.67 -8.85
CA ILE A 296 5.35 -18.33 -9.16
C ILE A 296 6.05 -17.69 -7.96
N ASP A 297 7.11 -16.93 -8.24
CA ASP A 297 7.69 -15.99 -7.30
C ASP A 297 7.82 -14.59 -7.90
N TYR A 298 7.70 -13.60 -7.03
CA TYR A 298 7.85 -12.17 -7.31
C TYR A 298 8.89 -11.53 -6.40
N LEU A 299 9.58 -10.55 -6.92
CA LEU A 299 10.51 -9.70 -6.18
C LEU A 299 10.30 -8.26 -6.60
N SER A 300 10.06 -7.37 -5.63
CA SER A 300 10.10 -5.92 -5.77
C SER A 300 11.20 -5.33 -4.91
N LEU A 301 12.00 -4.46 -5.50
CA LEU A 301 12.97 -3.59 -4.82
C LEU A 301 12.53 -2.17 -5.04
N VAL A 302 12.36 -1.40 -3.97
CA VAL A 302 11.87 -0.02 -4.03
C VAL A 302 12.80 0.87 -3.23
N GLY A 303 13.19 1.99 -3.81
CA GLY A 303 13.94 3.02 -3.10
C GLY A 303 13.39 4.39 -3.40
N GLU A 304 13.17 5.20 -2.38
CA GLU A 304 12.68 6.57 -2.51
C GLU A 304 13.52 7.51 -1.66
N ILE A 305 13.68 8.73 -2.15
CA ILE A 305 14.26 9.85 -1.43
C ILE A 305 13.38 11.08 -1.59
N GLN A 306 13.09 11.74 -0.48
CA GLN A 306 12.38 13.01 -0.40
C GLN A 306 13.30 14.07 0.18
N TYR A 307 13.27 15.27 -0.38
CA TYR A 307 14.07 16.41 0.07
C TYR A 307 13.21 17.66 0.21
N ARG A 308 12.90 18.02 1.45
CA ARG A 308 12.14 19.23 1.78
C ARG A 308 13.08 20.44 1.92
N PHE A 309 13.48 20.99 0.77
CA PHE A 309 14.45 22.09 0.69
C PHE A 309 13.89 23.44 1.19
N HIS A 310 12.59 23.56 1.34
CA HIS A 310 11.89 24.70 1.90
C HIS A 310 10.63 24.21 2.64
N PRO A 311 10.15 24.86 3.72
CA PRO A 311 8.96 24.41 4.44
C PRO A 311 7.71 24.16 3.58
N LYS A 312 7.62 24.82 2.42
CA LYS A 312 6.51 24.68 1.46
C LYS A 312 6.86 23.89 0.20
N TRP A 313 8.08 23.38 0.06
CA TRP A 313 8.51 22.73 -1.18
C TRP A 313 9.31 21.48 -0.91
N GLN A 314 8.93 20.41 -1.59
CA GLN A 314 9.58 19.11 -1.52
C GLN A 314 9.86 18.60 -2.93
N LEU A 315 11.02 17.97 -3.10
CA LEU A 315 11.36 17.15 -4.25
C LEU A 315 11.36 15.69 -3.81
N PHE A 316 10.96 14.79 -4.68
CA PHE A 316 11.12 13.36 -4.45
C PHE A 316 11.58 12.65 -5.71
N ALA A 317 12.22 11.49 -5.52
CA ALA A 317 12.56 10.54 -6.57
C ALA A 317 12.44 9.13 -6.04
N LYS A 318 11.81 8.23 -6.83
CA LYS A 318 11.62 6.82 -6.50
C LYS A 318 12.07 5.95 -7.67
N GLY A 319 12.73 4.86 -7.35
CA GLY A 319 13.13 3.81 -8.30
C GLY A 319 12.61 2.46 -7.88
N MET A 320 12.16 1.64 -8.83
CA MET A 320 11.61 0.32 -8.59
C MET A 320 12.24 -0.70 -9.54
N TYR A 321 12.53 -1.88 -9.04
CA TYR A 321 12.87 -3.06 -9.84
C TYR A 321 11.93 -4.18 -9.51
N GLU A 322 11.30 -4.76 -10.54
CA GLU A 322 10.30 -5.80 -10.42
C GLU A 322 10.76 -7.06 -11.16
N SER A 323 10.48 -8.23 -10.62
CA SER A 323 10.65 -9.46 -11.38
C SER A 323 9.61 -10.50 -11.04
N ALA A 324 9.18 -11.26 -12.05
CA ALA A 324 8.25 -12.37 -11.96
C ALA A 324 8.87 -13.61 -12.60
N SER A 325 8.83 -14.75 -11.89
CA SER A 325 9.50 -15.98 -12.29
C SER A 325 8.68 -17.22 -11.95
N ILE A 326 8.88 -18.28 -12.72
CA ILE A 326 8.44 -19.64 -12.37
C ILE A 326 9.60 -20.33 -11.65
N TYR A 327 9.43 -20.67 -10.36
CA TYR A 327 10.52 -21.29 -9.58
C TYR A 327 10.62 -22.82 -9.78
N LYS A 328 9.57 -23.45 -10.32
CA LYS A 328 9.54 -24.88 -10.64
C LYS A 328 8.72 -25.10 -11.91
N ALA A 329 9.32 -25.72 -12.93
CA ALA A 329 8.65 -26.08 -14.19
C ALA A 329 7.44 -27.00 -13.97
N TYR A 330 6.41 -26.81 -14.80
CA TYR A 330 5.22 -27.65 -14.84
C TYR A 330 4.58 -27.57 -16.25
N ASP A 331 3.96 -28.61 -16.70
CA ASP A 331 3.36 -28.72 -18.03
C ASP A 331 4.34 -28.19 -19.13
N THR A 332 3.93 -27.20 -19.90
CA THR A 332 4.75 -26.55 -20.93
C THR A 332 5.54 -25.34 -20.40
N TYR A 333 5.35 -24.97 -19.14
CA TYR A 333 5.98 -23.78 -18.55
C TYR A 333 7.35 -24.11 -17.96
N GLU A 334 8.38 -23.49 -18.49
CA GLU A 334 9.74 -23.69 -18.05
C GLU A 334 10.05 -22.88 -16.77
N LYS A 335 10.95 -23.42 -15.93
CA LYS A 335 11.53 -22.67 -14.81
C LYS A 335 12.36 -21.50 -15.31
N GLY A 336 12.21 -20.33 -14.71
CA GLY A 336 13.04 -19.15 -14.95
C GLY A 336 12.26 -17.85 -14.86
N LYS A 337 12.94 -16.77 -15.16
CA LYS A 337 12.38 -15.42 -15.19
C LYS A 337 11.56 -15.23 -16.47
N TYR A 338 10.39 -14.65 -16.34
CA TYR A 338 9.47 -14.35 -17.43
C TYR A 338 9.39 -12.85 -17.72
N ARG A 339 9.32 -12.04 -16.66
CA ARG A 339 9.18 -10.59 -16.74
C ARG A 339 10.12 -9.90 -15.77
N THR A 340 10.69 -8.77 -16.20
CA THR A 340 11.26 -7.75 -15.33
C THR A 340 10.68 -6.40 -15.69
N ALA A 341 10.62 -5.48 -14.71
CA ALA A 341 10.28 -4.09 -14.97
C ALA A 341 11.20 -3.15 -14.17
N TRP A 342 11.45 -1.98 -14.73
CA TRP A 342 12.08 -0.85 -14.08
C TRP A 342 11.09 0.29 -14.00
N GLY A 343 10.65 0.62 -12.78
CA GLY A 343 9.84 1.78 -12.51
C GLY A 343 10.70 2.96 -12.05
N TYR A 344 10.33 4.16 -12.43
CA TYR A 344 10.93 5.39 -11.95
C TYR A 344 9.86 6.47 -11.85
N GLN A 345 9.97 7.28 -10.82
CA GLN A 345 9.12 8.46 -10.67
C GLN A 345 9.88 9.56 -9.97
N GLY A 346 9.43 10.79 -10.19
CA GLY A 346 9.95 11.96 -9.50
C GLY A 346 9.01 13.12 -9.65
N GLY A 347 9.09 14.06 -8.73
CA GLY A 347 8.18 15.17 -8.73
C GLY A 347 8.58 16.29 -7.80
N LEU A 348 7.80 17.38 -7.92
CA LEU A 348 7.83 18.56 -7.09
C LEU A 348 6.48 18.71 -6.41
N GLU A 349 6.50 18.94 -5.12
CA GLU A 349 5.31 19.17 -4.29
C GLU A 349 5.36 20.55 -3.65
N PHE A 350 4.21 21.21 -3.62
CA PHE A 350 4.02 22.50 -2.99
C PHE A 350 2.96 22.42 -1.90
N TYR A 351 3.31 22.75 -0.68
CA TYR A 351 2.48 22.75 0.52
C TYR A 351 2.07 24.18 0.88
N PRO A 352 0.89 24.66 0.45
CA PRO A 352 0.44 26.03 0.72
C PRO A 352 0.07 26.26 2.18
N MET A 353 -0.41 25.21 2.88
CA MET A 353 -0.89 25.25 4.26
C MET A 353 0.20 24.82 5.25
N ALA A 354 0.07 25.23 6.50
CA ALA A 354 1.05 24.91 7.54
C ALA A 354 0.87 23.49 8.11
N ASP A 355 -0.32 22.92 7.96
CA ASP A 355 -0.68 21.60 8.46
C ASP A 355 -0.47 20.47 7.43
N ASP A 356 0.17 20.76 6.30
CA ASP A 356 0.48 19.85 5.20
C ASP A 356 -0.73 19.04 4.64
N ASN A 357 -1.95 19.33 5.06
CA ASN A 357 -3.16 18.65 4.61
C ASN A 357 -3.45 18.82 3.12
N LEU A 358 -2.98 19.91 2.52
CA LEU A 358 -3.11 20.19 1.10
C LEU A 358 -1.73 20.31 0.48
N HIS A 359 -1.46 19.54 -0.56
CA HIS A 359 -0.34 19.82 -1.45
C HIS A 359 -0.72 19.73 -2.93
N ILE A 360 -0.02 20.52 -3.73
CA ILE A 360 -0.12 20.55 -5.18
C ILE A 360 1.14 19.89 -5.72
N PHE A 361 0.98 18.99 -6.67
CA PHE A 361 2.09 18.21 -7.22
C PHE A 361 2.25 18.36 -8.73
N LEU A 362 3.48 18.17 -9.18
CA LEU A 362 3.85 17.91 -10.57
C LEU A 362 4.73 16.66 -10.56
N THR A 363 4.31 15.59 -11.25
CA THR A 363 5.01 14.29 -11.24
C THR A 363 5.22 13.76 -12.64
N ALA A 364 6.34 13.04 -12.80
CA ALA A 364 6.63 12.21 -13.96
C ALA A 364 6.88 10.76 -13.49
N ILE A 365 6.19 9.82 -14.09
CA ILE A 365 6.22 8.40 -13.76
C ILE A 365 6.53 7.63 -15.04
N GLY A 366 7.31 6.56 -14.95
CA GLY A 366 7.51 5.66 -16.07
C GLY A 366 7.81 4.24 -15.62
N LYS A 367 7.39 3.26 -16.40
CA LYS A 367 7.66 1.84 -16.16
C LYS A 367 8.05 1.17 -17.49
N LYS A 368 9.24 0.55 -17.48
CA LYS A 368 9.82 -0.11 -18.63
C LYS A 368 9.88 -1.61 -18.41
N TYR A 369 9.29 -2.37 -19.33
CA TYR A 369 9.17 -3.81 -19.24
C TYR A 369 10.17 -4.55 -20.12
N ASN A 370 10.69 -5.68 -19.62
CA ASN A 370 11.51 -6.60 -20.37
C ASN A 370 10.98 -8.03 -20.21
N LEU A 371 10.57 -8.62 -21.30
CA LEU A 371 10.10 -10.00 -21.36
C LEU A 371 11.22 -10.93 -21.79
N SER A 372 11.32 -12.09 -21.13
CA SER A 372 12.25 -13.15 -21.53
C SER A 372 11.79 -13.84 -22.83
N GLU A 373 12.69 -14.58 -23.48
CA GLU A 373 12.32 -15.39 -24.64
C GLU A 373 11.24 -16.46 -24.28
N ARG A 374 11.19 -16.92 -23.03
CA ARG A 374 10.13 -17.83 -22.55
C ARG A 374 8.76 -17.18 -22.55
N ALA A 375 8.67 -15.94 -22.09
CA ALA A 375 7.42 -15.19 -22.12
C ALA A 375 6.97 -14.88 -23.55
N LYS A 376 7.91 -14.45 -24.41
CA LYS A 376 7.64 -14.18 -25.82
C LYS A 376 7.21 -15.43 -26.60
N ALA A 377 7.70 -16.61 -26.23
CA ALA A 377 7.27 -17.88 -26.82
C ALA A 377 5.82 -18.27 -26.45
N LEU A 378 5.22 -17.57 -25.50
CA LEU A 378 3.81 -17.67 -25.11
C LEU A 378 2.99 -16.48 -25.64
N ASP A 379 3.49 -15.79 -26.64
CA ASP A 379 2.87 -14.59 -27.25
C ASP A 379 2.66 -13.42 -26.27
N ALA A 380 3.37 -13.44 -25.11
CA ALA A 380 3.29 -12.36 -24.14
C ALA A 380 3.85 -11.05 -24.68
N SER A 381 3.12 -9.95 -24.48
CA SER A 381 3.53 -8.60 -24.83
C SER A 381 3.18 -7.62 -23.71
N LEU A 382 4.02 -6.61 -23.51
CA LEU A 382 3.77 -5.48 -22.60
C LEU A 382 4.39 -4.22 -23.19
N ASP A 383 3.63 -3.15 -23.15
CA ASP A 383 4.08 -1.82 -23.56
C ASP A 383 4.72 -1.06 -22.40
N ASP A 384 5.79 -0.33 -22.69
CA ASP A 384 6.35 0.63 -21.74
C ASP A 384 5.33 1.74 -21.48
N THR A 385 5.18 2.14 -20.21
CA THR A 385 4.22 3.16 -19.79
C THR A 385 4.92 4.39 -19.25
N ALA A 386 4.32 5.57 -19.47
CA ALA A 386 4.71 6.79 -18.80
C ALA A 386 3.48 7.66 -18.53
N ARG A 387 3.57 8.49 -17.46
CA ARG A 387 2.54 9.44 -17.08
C ARG A 387 3.16 10.75 -16.63
N LEU A 388 2.59 11.85 -17.08
CA LEU A 388 2.84 13.19 -16.54
C LEU A 388 1.57 13.65 -15.86
N SER A 389 1.70 14.09 -14.61
CA SER A 389 0.54 14.49 -13.81
C SER A 389 0.79 15.83 -13.11
N ILE A 390 -0.22 16.69 -13.10
CA ILE A 390 -0.31 17.87 -12.24
C ILE A 390 -1.64 17.83 -11.51
N GLY A 391 -1.62 18.01 -10.19
CA GLY A 391 -2.85 17.87 -9.40
C GLY A 391 -2.69 18.34 -7.98
N PHE A 392 -3.62 17.88 -7.15
CA PHE A 392 -3.60 18.14 -5.72
C PHE A 392 -3.97 16.88 -4.93
N ILE A 393 -3.46 16.81 -3.72
CA ILE A 393 -3.90 15.88 -2.68
C ILE A 393 -4.37 16.73 -1.51
N TYR A 394 -5.57 16.44 -1.00
CA TYR A 394 -6.15 17.17 0.11
C TYR A 394 -6.85 16.24 1.10
N ARG A 395 -6.38 16.26 2.33
CA ARG A 395 -7.06 15.69 3.48
C ARG A 395 -7.83 16.80 4.18
N LEU A 396 -9.14 16.86 3.95
CA LEU A 396 -10.03 17.87 4.49
C LEU A 396 -10.64 17.40 5.81
N PRO A 397 -10.21 17.93 6.95
CA PRO A 397 -10.83 17.59 8.24
C PRO A 397 -12.23 18.20 8.31
N LEU A 398 -13.26 17.34 8.27
CA LEU A 398 -14.66 17.80 8.34
C LEU A 398 -15.08 18.01 9.80
N TYR A 399 -14.68 17.09 10.72
CA TYR A 399 -15.04 17.14 12.13
C TYR A 399 -13.91 16.67 13.04
#